data_d49d3e57ced1a028baa6f687706fa0fd
#
_entry.id   d49d3e57ced1a028baa6f687706fa0fd
#
_cell.length_a   1.000
_cell.length_b   1.000
_cell.length_c   1.000
_cell.angle_alpha   90.00
_cell.angle_beta   90.00
_cell.angle_gamma   90.00
#
_symmetry.space_group_name_H-M   'P 1'
#
loop_
_entity.id
_entity.type
_entity.pdbx_description
1 polymer ?
#
loop_
_entity_poly.entity_id
_entity_poly.type
_entity_poly.pdbx_seq_one_letter_code
_entity_poly.pdbx_strand_id
1 'polypeptide(L)'
;MTVATAICPGGDGRLSNVLRIDRSILDAIVAHARRDHPDEACGVVAGPAGSDTPTRHIPMQNAARSMTFYEFDSMEQLRVWREMEDRGEEPIVIYHSHTATEAYPSRTDIAFAGEPGAHYLLVSTRDPEREEIRSFRIVDGVVTEEPVYVVDASGESYDVKSYTFGQGPAPADCSSGR
;
A
#
# COMPACT_ATOMS: atom_id res chain seq x y z
N MET A 1 14.48 -46.95 -11.52
CA MET A 1 13.37 -46.00 -11.22
C MET A 1 13.99 -44.78 -10.62
N THR A 2 14.18 -43.74 -11.45
CA THR A 2 14.86 -42.51 -11.06
C THR A 2 13.76 -41.49 -10.70
N VAL A 3 13.71 -41.11 -9.43
CA VAL A 3 12.77 -40.08 -8.94
C VAL A 3 13.34 -38.72 -9.36
N ALA A 4 12.66 -38.04 -10.27
CA ALA A 4 12.97 -36.69 -10.64
C ALA A 4 12.55 -35.75 -9.52
N THR A 5 13.51 -35.19 -8.81
CA THR A 5 13.30 -34.10 -7.87
C THR A 5 12.93 -32.85 -8.68
N ALA A 6 11.69 -32.39 -8.55
CA ALA A 6 11.26 -31.13 -9.10
C ALA A 6 12.00 -30.00 -8.38
N ILE A 7 12.94 -29.37 -9.09
CA ILE A 7 13.58 -28.12 -8.67
C ILE A 7 12.53 -27.03 -8.87
N CYS A 8 12.01 -26.47 -7.79
CA CYS A 8 11.29 -25.21 -7.84
C CYS A 8 12.24 -24.14 -8.38
N PRO A 9 11.92 -23.43 -9.45
CA PRO A 9 12.74 -22.31 -9.88
C PRO A 9 12.72 -21.25 -8.78
N GLY A 10 13.92 -20.91 -8.30
CA GLY A 10 14.13 -19.82 -7.37
C GLY A 10 13.50 -18.55 -7.93
N GLY A 11 12.76 -17.85 -7.09
CA GLY A 11 12.12 -16.60 -7.44
C GLY A 11 13.17 -15.62 -7.95
N ASP A 12 13.09 -15.31 -9.24
CA ASP A 12 13.73 -14.18 -9.85
C ASP A 12 13.13 -12.95 -9.15
N GLY A 13 13.95 -12.13 -8.50
CA GLY A 13 13.52 -10.96 -7.71
C GLY A 13 12.84 -9.87 -8.55
N ARG A 14 11.84 -10.25 -9.33
CA ARG A 14 10.99 -9.36 -10.09
C ARG A 14 9.99 -8.75 -9.13
N LEU A 15 10.07 -7.43 -8.99
CA LEU A 15 9.02 -6.63 -8.41
C LEU A 15 7.68 -7.03 -9.03
N SER A 16 6.74 -7.45 -8.21
CA SER A 16 5.38 -7.74 -8.67
C SER A 16 4.74 -6.45 -9.18
N ASN A 17 4.05 -6.52 -10.32
CA ASN A 17 3.23 -5.41 -10.81
C ASN A 17 1.81 -5.46 -10.20
N VAL A 18 1.68 -6.07 -9.03
CA VAL A 18 0.41 -6.26 -8.32
C VAL A 18 0.67 -6.09 -6.83
N LEU A 19 -0.01 -5.16 -6.20
CA LEU A 19 0.03 -5.04 -4.75
C LEU A 19 -0.95 -6.03 -4.11
N ARG A 20 -0.44 -6.90 -3.23
CA ARG A 20 -1.24 -7.72 -2.32
C ARG A 20 -1.06 -7.19 -0.91
N ILE A 21 -2.14 -6.76 -0.29
CA ILE A 21 -2.09 -6.13 1.03
C ILE A 21 -3.11 -6.77 1.97
N ASP A 22 -2.68 -7.07 3.19
CA ASP A 22 -3.57 -7.56 4.23
C ASP A 22 -4.66 -6.54 4.54
N ARG A 23 -5.89 -7.01 4.73
CA ARG A 23 -7.04 -6.17 5.02
C ARG A 23 -6.83 -5.31 6.26
N SER A 24 -6.23 -5.86 7.31
CA SER A 24 -5.99 -5.14 8.56
C SER A 24 -5.02 -3.96 8.37
N ILE A 25 -4.03 -4.12 7.48
CA ILE A 25 -3.09 -3.06 7.12
C ILE A 25 -3.80 -1.97 6.31
N LEU A 26 -4.62 -2.37 5.34
CA LEU A 26 -5.39 -1.42 4.53
C LEU A 26 -6.40 -0.64 5.39
N ASP A 27 -7.11 -1.32 6.29
CA ASP A 27 -8.02 -0.68 7.26
C ASP A 27 -7.27 0.34 8.12
N ALA A 28 -6.06 0.04 8.57
CA ALA A 28 -5.23 0.96 9.35
C ALA A 28 -4.79 2.20 8.53
N ILE A 29 -4.45 2.01 7.25
CA ILE A 29 -4.11 3.11 6.33
C ILE A 29 -5.32 4.02 6.11
N VAL A 30 -6.50 3.45 5.83
CA VAL A 30 -7.74 4.23 5.62
C VAL A 30 -8.14 4.97 6.89
N ALA A 31 -8.05 4.31 8.06
CA ALA A 31 -8.31 4.94 9.35
C ALA A 31 -7.36 6.13 9.61
N HIS A 32 -6.07 5.99 9.25
CA HIS A 32 -5.10 7.08 9.33
C HIS A 32 -5.48 8.24 8.42
N ALA A 33 -5.79 7.97 7.15
CA ALA A 33 -6.20 8.97 6.18
C ALA A 33 -7.47 9.74 6.63
N ARG A 34 -8.45 9.04 7.19
CA ARG A 34 -9.69 9.64 7.70
C ARG A 34 -9.45 10.48 8.96
N ARG A 35 -8.59 10.01 9.86
CA ARG A 35 -8.27 10.73 11.11
C ARG A 35 -7.55 12.05 10.84
N ASP A 36 -6.62 12.06 9.91
CA ASP A 36 -5.78 13.23 9.65
C ASP A 36 -6.45 14.24 8.70
N HIS A 37 -7.55 13.84 8.01
CA HIS A 37 -8.33 14.75 7.17
C HIS A 37 -8.71 16.03 7.97
N PRO A 38 -8.50 17.27 7.45
CA PRO A 38 -8.27 17.62 6.05
C PRO A 38 -6.80 17.64 5.60
N ASP A 39 -5.84 17.35 6.46
CA ASP A 39 -4.43 17.22 6.05
C ASP A 39 -4.21 15.85 5.38
N GLU A 40 -3.26 15.81 4.45
CA GLU A 40 -2.84 14.54 3.85
C GLU A 40 -2.09 13.67 4.87
N ALA A 41 -2.58 12.45 5.09
CA ALA A 41 -1.86 11.45 5.85
C ALA A 41 -0.77 10.81 4.99
N CYS A 42 0.32 10.38 5.61
CA CYS A 42 1.40 9.66 4.93
C CYS A 42 2.05 8.61 5.82
N GLY A 43 2.70 7.64 5.23
CA GLY A 43 3.42 6.60 5.95
C GLY A 43 3.97 5.51 5.05
N VAL A 44 4.46 4.46 5.68
CA VAL A 44 5.12 3.33 5.04
C VAL A 44 4.49 2.02 5.51
N VAL A 45 4.46 1.01 4.64
CA VAL A 45 4.29 -0.38 5.07
C VAL A 45 5.57 -1.10 4.75
N ALA A 46 6.26 -1.55 5.79
CA ALA A 46 7.49 -2.31 5.69
C ALA A 46 7.19 -3.80 5.47
N GLY A 47 8.15 -4.49 4.91
CA GLY A 47 8.17 -5.94 4.77
C GLY A 47 9.59 -6.47 4.67
N PRO A 48 9.79 -7.79 4.67
CA PRO A 48 11.12 -8.40 4.59
C PRO A 48 11.85 -7.92 3.33
N ALA A 49 13.12 -7.54 3.48
CA ALA A 49 13.95 -7.10 2.36
C ALA A 49 14.04 -8.18 1.27
N GLY A 50 13.90 -7.76 0.01
CA GLY A 50 13.86 -8.67 -1.14
C GLY A 50 12.53 -9.40 -1.34
N SER A 51 11.49 -9.08 -0.54
CA SER A 51 10.13 -9.57 -0.74
C SER A 51 9.23 -8.46 -1.27
N ASP A 52 8.04 -8.84 -1.75
CA ASP A 52 7.00 -7.90 -2.17
C ASP A 52 5.77 -8.02 -1.24
N THR A 53 6.01 -8.38 0.03
CA THR A 53 4.94 -8.65 1.00
C THR A 53 4.95 -7.59 2.10
N PRO A 54 3.99 -6.65 2.10
CA PRO A 54 3.84 -5.65 3.16
C PRO A 54 3.32 -6.32 4.43
N THR A 55 4.01 -6.11 5.56
CA THR A 55 3.70 -6.78 6.83
C THR A 55 3.56 -5.85 8.03
N ARG A 56 4.15 -4.66 7.99
CA ARG A 56 4.17 -3.76 9.14
C ARG A 56 3.80 -2.33 8.73
N HIS A 57 2.64 -1.87 9.18
CA HIS A 57 2.17 -0.50 8.98
C HIS A 57 2.90 0.48 9.90
N ILE A 58 3.44 1.54 9.34
CA ILE A 58 4.17 2.61 10.03
C ILE A 58 3.56 3.95 9.60
N PRO A 59 2.57 4.47 10.35
CA PRO A 59 2.07 5.82 10.11
C PRO A 59 3.14 6.84 10.46
N MET A 60 3.27 7.88 9.64
CA MET A 60 4.24 8.95 9.81
C MET A 60 3.56 10.30 9.83
N GLN A 61 4.21 11.28 10.45
CA GLN A 61 3.72 12.65 10.43
C GLN A 61 3.92 13.31 9.06
N ASN A 62 2.89 13.99 8.59
CA ASN A 62 3.04 14.95 7.50
C ASN A 62 3.63 16.26 8.05
N ALA A 63 4.93 16.48 7.86
CA ALA A 63 5.62 17.68 8.33
C ALA A 63 5.08 18.97 7.69
N ALA A 64 4.55 18.88 6.47
CA ALA A 64 3.96 19.99 5.76
C ALA A 64 2.60 20.41 6.33
N ARG A 65 1.87 19.53 7.03
CA ARG A 65 0.51 19.77 7.54
C ARG A 65 -0.38 20.43 6.50
N SER A 66 -0.40 19.84 5.31
CA SER A 66 -1.05 20.42 4.14
C SER A 66 -2.16 19.50 3.62
N MET A 67 -3.18 20.12 3.05
CA MET A 67 -4.29 19.45 2.38
C MET A 67 -3.95 18.97 0.95
N THR A 68 -2.78 19.33 0.43
CA THR A 68 -2.40 19.14 -0.99
C THR A 68 -0.96 18.70 -1.18
N PHE A 69 -0.27 18.42 -0.10
CA PHE A 69 1.14 18.04 -0.12
C PHE A 69 1.51 17.28 1.16
N TYR A 70 2.32 16.25 1.01
CA TYR A 70 2.93 15.61 2.17
C TYR A 70 4.46 15.63 2.08
N GLU A 71 5.07 15.66 3.24
CA GLU A 71 6.50 15.53 3.42
C GLU A 71 6.75 14.76 4.73
N PHE A 72 7.57 13.73 4.67
CA PHE A 72 7.98 13.04 5.89
C PHE A 72 8.85 13.97 6.75
N ASP A 73 8.61 13.99 8.05
CA ASP A 73 9.57 14.61 8.97
C ASP A 73 10.93 13.91 8.81
N SER A 74 11.97 14.68 8.51
CA SER A 74 13.28 14.13 8.15
C SER A 74 13.92 13.30 9.27
N MET A 75 13.68 13.67 10.53
CA MET A 75 14.23 12.93 11.68
C MET A 75 13.43 11.65 11.92
N GLU A 76 12.12 11.71 11.76
CA GLU A 76 11.26 10.53 11.84
C GLU A 76 11.60 9.55 10.69
N GLN A 77 11.73 10.05 9.47
CA GLN A 77 12.12 9.24 8.32
C GLN A 77 13.46 8.55 8.55
N LEU A 78 14.48 9.26 8.99
CA LEU A 78 15.77 8.66 9.29
C LEU A 78 15.68 7.55 10.33
N ARG A 79 14.87 7.77 11.39
CA ARG A 79 14.66 6.78 12.45
C ARG A 79 13.95 5.54 11.91
N VAL A 80 12.90 5.72 11.11
CA VAL A 80 12.10 4.62 10.54
C VAL A 80 12.93 3.80 9.55
N TRP A 81 13.72 4.45 8.67
CA TRP A 81 14.58 3.74 7.70
C TRP A 81 15.66 2.92 8.40
N ARG A 82 16.31 3.47 9.44
CA ARG A 82 17.27 2.72 10.27
C ARG A 82 16.63 1.54 10.99
N GLU A 83 15.45 1.74 11.55
CA GLU A 83 14.71 0.66 12.20
C GLU A 83 14.35 -0.47 11.22
N MET A 84 13.95 -0.14 9.99
CA MET A 84 13.71 -1.14 8.94
C MET A 84 15.00 -1.89 8.60
N GLU A 85 16.12 -1.18 8.41
CA GLU A 85 17.43 -1.80 8.13
C GLU A 85 17.84 -2.76 9.25
N ASP A 86 17.75 -2.34 10.50
CA ASP A 86 18.09 -3.16 11.68
C ASP A 86 17.22 -4.43 11.78
N ARG A 87 16.00 -4.39 11.23
CA ARG A 87 15.05 -5.50 11.22
C ARG A 87 15.12 -6.37 9.95
N GLY A 88 15.98 -6.01 8.99
CA GLY A 88 16.03 -6.66 7.68
C GLY A 88 14.76 -6.43 6.86
N GLU A 89 14.15 -5.28 7.02
CA GLU A 89 12.95 -4.82 6.31
C GLU A 89 13.31 -3.72 5.29
N GLU A 90 12.41 -3.52 4.33
CA GLU A 90 12.46 -2.40 3.40
C GLU A 90 11.05 -1.81 3.19
N PRO A 91 10.91 -0.59 2.64
CA PRO A 91 9.61 -0.02 2.33
C PRO A 91 8.98 -0.75 1.13
N ILE A 92 7.96 -1.55 1.39
CA ILE A 92 7.18 -2.24 0.34
C ILE A 92 6.11 -1.30 -0.21
N VAL A 93 5.45 -0.53 0.67
CA VAL A 93 4.43 0.46 0.28
C VAL A 93 4.78 1.81 0.88
N ILE A 94 4.74 2.86 0.06
CA ILE A 94 4.68 4.25 0.51
C ILE A 94 3.27 4.74 0.25
N TYR A 95 2.58 5.21 1.27
CA TYR A 95 1.21 5.68 1.09
C TYR A 95 1.03 7.14 1.50
N HIS A 96 0.09 7.79 0.85
CA HIS A 96 -0.45 9.07 1.30
C HIS A 96 -1.92 9.22 0.89
N SER A 97 -2.59 10.22 1.47
CA SER A 97 -3.98 10.49 1.14
C SER A 97 -4.13 11.79 0.35
N HIS A 98 -5.08 11.79 -0.59
CA HIS A 98 -5.60 13.00 -1.22
C HIS A 98 -6.93 13.38 -0.59
N THR A 99 -7.08 14.63 -0.19
CA THR A 99 -8.27 15.05 0.57
C THR A 99 -9.35 15.71 -0.29
N ALA A 100 -8.97 16.25 -1.46
CA ALA A 100 -9.86 16.97 -2.36
C ALA A 100 -9.88 16.42 -3.79
N THR A 101 -8.93 15.56 -4.15
CA THR A 101 -8.77 15.02 -5.50
C THR A 101 -8.88 13.50 -5.52
N GLU A 102 -8.89 12.93 -6.72
CA GLU A 102 -8.83 11.48 -6.92
C GLU A 102 -7.51 10.87 -6.39
N ALA A 103 -7.50 9.55 -6.20
CA ALA A 103 -6.31 8.80 -5.79
C ALA A 103 -5.36 8.60 -7.00
N TYR A 104 -4.81 9.69 -7.52
CA TYR A 104 -3.84 9.67 -8.62
C TYR A 104 -2.64 10.57 -8.28
N PRO A 105 -1.38 10.12 -8.51
CA PRO A 105 -0.19 10.88 -8.13
C PRO A 105 -0.15 12.27 -8.76
N SER A 106 0.05 13.29 -7.95
CA SER A 106 0.28 14.65 -8.41
C SER A 106 1.65 14.79 -9.08
N ARG A 107 1.90 15.91 -9.76
CA ARG A 107 3.22 16.19 -10.31
C ARG A 107 4.31 16.22 -9.25
N THR A 108 3.97 16.67 -8.05
CA THR A 108 4.88 16.73 -6.90
C THR A 108 5.19 15.33 -6.41
N ASP A 109 4.18 14.46 -6.26
CA ASP A 109 4.38 13.07 -5.84
C ASP A 109 5.29 12.32 -6.80
N ILE A 110 5.10 12.53 -8.12
CA ILE A 110 5.96 11.93 -9.14
C ILE A 110 7.40 12.44 -9.05
N ALA A 111 7.58 13.75 -8.82
CA ALA A 111 8.91 14.36 -8.74
C ALA A 111 9.70 13.94 -7.51
N PHE A 112 9.00 13.64 -6.40
CA PHE A 112 9.61 13.23 -5.12
C PHE A 112 9.59 11.72 -4.88
N ALA A 113 9.09 10.90 -5.81
CA ALA A 113 9.11 9.44 -5.71
C ALA A 113 10.56 8.94 -5.74
N GLY A 114 11.11 8.61 -4.55
CA GLY A 114 12.51 8.21 -4.37
C GLY A 114 12.74 6.70 -4.24
N GLU A 115 11.68 5.91 -4.14
CA GLU A 115 11.74 4.46 -3.90
C GLU A 115 11.16 3.69 -5.09
N PRO A 116 11.94 3.43 -6.14
CA PRO A 116 11.42 2.79 -7.37
C PRO A 116 10.94 1.35 -7.16
N GLY A 117 11.39 0.71 -6.08
CA GLY A 117 10.98 -0.63 -5.67
C GLY A 117 9.67 -0.67 -4.90
N ALA A 118 9.19 0.45 -4.37
CA ALA A 118 7.98 0.49 -3.56
C ALA A 118 6.70 0.64 -4.41
N HIS A 119 5.58 0.16 -3.87
CA HIS A 119 4.24 0.50 -4.32
C HIS A 119 3.83 1.86 -3.76
N TYR A 120 3.36 2.78 -4.59
CA TYR A 120 2.80 4.06 -4.15
C TYR A 120 1.29 3.94 -4.04
N LEU A 121 0.79 3.77 -2.81
CA LEU A 121 -0.63 3.59 -2.52
C LEU A 121 -1.28 4.92 -2.16
N LEU A 122 -2.27 5.33 -2.93
CA LEU A 122 -3.03 6.55 -2.70
C LEU A 122 -4.43 6.23 -2.21
N VAL A 123 -4.87 6.96 -1.19
CA VAL A 123 -6.23 6.89 -0.64
C VAL A 123 -6.89 8.25 -0.78
N SER A 124 -7.96 8.37 -1.56
CA SER A 124 -8.73 9.60 -1.60
C SER A 124 -9.83 9.59 -0.53
N THR A 125 -9.82 10.63 0.30
CA THR A 125 -10.84 10.87 1.34
C THR A 125 -11.80 11.99 0.98
N ARG A 126 -11.84 12.41 -0.30
CA ARG A 126 -12.71 13.48 -0.81
C ARG A 126 -14.20 13.17 -0.63
N ASP A 127 -14.57 11.89 -0.69
CA ASP A 127 -15.92 11.41 -0.41
C ASP A 127 -15.94 10.85 1.02
N PRO A 128 -16.79 11.38 1.93
CA PRO A 128 -16.85 10.91 3.31
C PRO A 128 -17.40 9.47 3.44
N GLU A 129 -18.14 8.99 2.45
CA GLU A 129 -18.82 7.69 2.51
C GLU A 129 -18.12 6.60 1.68
N ARG A 130 -17.13 6.99 0.86
CA ARG A 130 -16.49 6.07 -0.07
C ARG A 130 -15.00 6.32 -0.17
N GLU A 131 -14.22 5.27 -0.09
CA GLU A 131 -12.79 5.29 -0.35
C GLU A 131 -12.52 5.04 -1.84
N GLU A 132 -11.58 5.79 -2.39
CA GLU A 132 -10.94 5.49 -3.65
C GLU A 132 -9.49 5.13 -3.34
N ILE A 133 -9.08 3.91 -3.67
CA ILE A 133 -7.76 3.36 -3.36
C ILE A 133 -7.13 2.86 -4.65
N ARG A 134 -5.93 3.37 -4.97
CA ARG A 134 -5.18 2.98 -6.16
C ARG A 134 -3.71 2.84 -5.82
N SER A 135 -3.01 1.96 -6.52
CA SER A 135 -1.56 1.77 -6.38
C SER A 135 -0.84 2.00 -7.69
N PHE A 136 0.39 2.50 -7.58
CA PHE A 136 1.22 2.86 -8.71
C PHE A 136 2.68 2.44 -8.49
N ARG A 137 3.38 2.14 -9.58
CA ARG A 137 4.83 2.18 -9.65
C ARG A 137 5.25 3.50 -10.27
N ILE A 138 6.23 4.15 -9.65
CA ILE A 138 6.79 5.41 -10.15
C ILE A 138 8.30 5.21 -10.30
N VAL A 139 8.75 5.11 -11.54
CA VAL A 139 10.16 4.88 -11.88
C VAL A 139 10.58 5.92 -12.91
N ASP A 140 11.61 6.68 -12.62
CA ASP A 140 12.14 7.74 -13.51
C ASP A 140 11.05 8.69 -14.03
N GLY A 141 10.09 9.04 -13.19
CA GLY A 141 8.97 9.91 -13.53
C GLY A 141 7.85 9.24 -14.35
N VAL A 142 7.97 7.95 -14.67
CA VAL A 142 6.94 7.18 -15.35
C VAL A 142 6.01 6.54 -14.32
N VAL A 143 4.72 6.85 -14.43
CA VAL A 143 3.67 6.33 -13.55
C VAL A 143 2.99 5.15 -14.23
N THR A 144 2.96 4.00 -13.56
CA THR A 144 2.24 2.82 -14.01
C THR A 144 1.27 2.40 -12.92
N GLU A 145 -0.02 2.42 -13.21
CA GLU A 145 -1.03 1.90 -12.28
C GLU A 145 -0.97 0.39 -12.23
N GLU A 146 -1.13 -0.17 -11.03
CA GLU A 146 -1.10 -1.61 -10.79
C GLU A 146 -2.35 -2.09 -10.04
N PRO A 147 -2.79 -3.34 -10.26
CA PRO A 147 -3.89 -3.92 -9.50
C PRO A 147 -3.57 -4.02 -8.01
N VAL A 148 -4.60 -3.84 -7.18
CA VAL A 148 -4.51 -4.02 -5.72
C VAL A 148 -5.49 -5.13 -5.32
N TYR A 149 -4.97 -6.16 -4.65
CA TYR A 149 -5.76 -7.23 -4.06
C TYR A 149 -5.65 -7.18 -2.53
N VAL A 150 -6.80 -7.18 -1.89
CA VAL A 150 -6.92 -7.22 -0.43
C VAL A 150 -6.98 -8.68 -0.01
N VAL A 151 -6.13 -9.06 0.92
CA VAL A 151 -6.09 -10.40 1.50
C VAL A 151 -6.78 -10.37 2.86
N ASP A 152 -7.78 -11.21 3.05
CA ASP A 152 -8.49 -11.31 4.32
C ASP A 152 -7.85 -12.33 5.28
N ALA A 153 -8.41 -12.43 6.49
CA ALA A 153 -7.91 -13.34 7.52
C ALA A 153 -8.04 -14.84 7.17
N SER A 154 -8.85 -15.19 6.15
CA SER A 154 -8.96 -16.56 5.65
C SER A 154 -7.87 -16.89 4.61
N GLY A 155 -7.16 -15.86 4.13
CA GLY A 155 -6.20 -15.96 3.03
C GLY A 155 -6.84 -15.82 1.65
N GLU A 156 -8.14 -15.55 1.57
CA GLU A 156 -8.81 -15.21 0.31
C GLU A 156 -8.45 -13.77 -0.11
N SER A 157 -8.34 -13.56 -1.41
CA SER A 157 -8.02 -12.24 -1.96
C SER A 157 -9.09 -11.77 -2.93
N TYR A 158 -9.40 -10.47 -2.87
CA TYR A 158 -10.39 -9.82 -3.73
C TYR A 158 -9.87 -8.45 -4.22
N ASP A 159 -10.39 -7.99 -5.35
CA ASP A 159 -10.03 -6.68 -5.90
C ASP A 159 -10.42 -5.56 -4.93
N VAL A 160 -9.53 -4.58 -4.75
CA VAL A 160 -9.76 -3.42 -3.86
C VAL A 160 -11.01 -2.62 -4.20
N LYS A 161 -11.52 -2.72 -5.44
CA LYS A 161 -12.79 -2.10 -5.85
C LYS A 161 -14.00 -2.64 -5.08
N SER A 162 -13.87 -3.82 -4.51
CA SER A 162 -14.89 -4.46 -3.64
C SER A 162 -14.63 -4.20 -2.15
N TYR A 163 -13.56 -3.47 -1.83
CA TYR A 163 -13.23 -3.10 -0.46
C TYR A 163 -14.19 -2.02 0.05
N THR A 164 -14.59 -2.15 1.30
CA THR A 164 -15.31 -1.13 2.05
C THR A 164 -14.74 -1.07 3.47
N PHE A 165 -14.35 0.11 3.91
CA PHE A 165 -13.80 0.34 5.23
C PHE A 165 -14.82 -0.01 6.33
N GLY A 166 -14.37 -0.73 7.35
CA GLY A 166 -15.19 -1.09 8.50
C GLY A 166 -16.26 -2.18 8.26
N GLN A 167 -16.39 -2.66 7.03
CA GLN A 167 -17.27 -3.80 6.73
C GLN A 167 -16.39 -5.05 6.53
N GLY A 168 -16.72 -6.13 7.23
CA GLY A 168 -16.13 -7.45 6.97
C GLY A 168 -16.39 -7.90 5.53
N PRO A 169 -15.70 -8.93 5.01
CA PRO A 169 -15.98 -9.46 3.69
C PRO A 169 -17.47 -9.77 3.59
N ALA A 170 -18.08 -9.39 2.46
CA ALA A 170 -19.47 -9.77 2.19
C ALA A 170 -19.56 -11.31 2.32
N PRO A 171 -20.61 -11.84 3.00
CA PRO A 171 -20.77 -13.28 3.09
C PRO A 171 -20.82 -13.84 1.66
N ALA A 172 -20.00 -14.87 1.40
CA ALA A 172 -20.03 -15.58 0.13
C ALA A 172 -21.47 -15.95 -0.19
N ASP A 173 -21.95 -15.50 -1.34
CA ASP A 173 -23.31 -15.81 -1.81
C ASP A 173 -23.42 -17.33 -2.03
N CYS A 174 -23.99 -18.03 -1.06
CA CYS A 174 -24.29 -19.45 -1.11
C CYS A 174 -25.57 -19.71 -1.93
N SER A 175 -25.79 -19.01 -3.04
CA SER A 175 -26.89 -19.23 -3.96
C SER A 175 -26.45 -19.89 -5.27
N SER A 176 -26.08 -21.16 -5.22
CA SER A 176 -26.23 -22.03 -6.38
C SER A 176 -26.19 -23.51 -5.97
N GLY A 177 -27.34 -24.00 -5.59
CA GLY A 177 -27.57 -25.39 -5.28
C GLY A 177 -29.04 -25.75 -5.29
N ARG A 178 -29.64 -25.78 -6.47
CA ARG A 178 -30.78 -26.68 -6.80
C ARG A 178 -30.83 -26.93 -8.30
#